data_90ffe891714e4e11281ee0487dfd0df6
#
_entry.id   90ffe891714e4e11281ee0487dfd0df6
#
_cell.length_a   1.000
_cell.length_b   1.000
_cell.length_c   1.000
_cell.angle_alpha   90.00
_cell.angle_beta   90.00
_cell.angle_gamma   90.00
#
_symmetry.space_group_name_H-M   'P 1'
#
loop_
_entity.id
_entity.type
_entity.pdbx_description
1 polymer ?
#
loop_
_entity_poly.entity_id
_entity_poly.type
_entity_poly.pdbx_seq_one_letter_code
_entity_poly.pdbx_strand_id
1 'polypeptide(L)'
;MSKKNTTTKAKEEELRQSRKEVLVARKQAQQTRQIRIALGIVGVLILVIIAVAVVNEFFVAPNRSVATVNDDTISLQTFQERVSFERARRVVLLEDQLEAFGGDVGIIQQFANQLLVDLYPANAETFGESILNQMVDETLIQQAAAERGITVSEADVDAEIGRSFNFYDGGLPTPLPTATETVVPTPSVTPIPTAVITEVLPTATSFPTPTTGPTSTPQPTATPVTAEAFQEQLGDLLQQYQDLNVDEASFRASVRGQLYRQRLAEVLATEQELSIDAEHANFYVLVFDNQAEADDLXXXXXXXX
;
A
#
# COMPACT_ATOMS: atom_id res chain seq x y z
N MET A 1 94.98 -58.38 15.21
CA MET A 1 93.88 -58.17 16.17
C MET A 1 93.18 -56.79 16.02
N SER A 2 92.76 -56.34 14.78
CA SER A 2 92.25 -54.97 14.64
C SER A 2 90.88 -54.90 13.94
N LYS A 3 90.20 -55.98 13.50
CA LYS A 3 88.90 -55.95 12.79
C LYS A 3 87.70 -56.04 13.69
N LYS A 4 87.82 -56.36 14.96
CA LYS A 4 86.64 -56.56 15.85
C LYS A 4 86.13 -55.28 16.50
N ASN A 5 86.99 -54.22 16.63
CA ASN A 5 86.62 -52.97 17.27
C ASN A 5 85.81 -52.02 16.32
N THR A 6 86.02 -52.16 15.01
CA THR A 6 85.36 -51.24 14.04
C THR A 6 83.85 -51.61 13.83
N THR A 7 83.51 -52.94 13.91
CA THR A 7 82.15 -53.39 13.73
C THR A 7 81.28 -53.11 14.96
N THR A 8 81.87 -53.07 16.15
CA THR A 8 81.10 -52.76 17.38
C THR A 8 80.80 -51.28 17.47
N LYS A 9 81.77 -50.35 17.03
CA LYS A 9 81.50 -48.91 16.99
C LYS A 9 80.47 -48.50 15.94
N ALA A 10 80.46 -49.12 14.76
CA ALA A 10 79.49 -48.90 13.71
C ALA A 10 78.07 -49.28 14.16
N LYS A 11 77.95 -50.41 14.84
CA LYS A 11 76.65 -50.94 15.36
C LYS A 11 76.15 -50.04 16.53
N GLU A 12 77.02 -49.49 17.34
CA GLU A 12 76.64 -48.53 18.40
C GLU A 12 76.23 -47.18 17.85
N GLU A 13 76.84 -46.76 16.80
CA GLU A 13 76.44 -45.50 16.09
C GLU A 13 75.10 -45.66 15.41
N GLU A 14 74.86 -46.77 14.73
CA GLU A 14 73.51 -47.06 14.14
C GLU A 14 72.43 -47.13 15.22
N LEU A 15 72.70 -47.78 16.37
CA LEU A 15 71.77 -47.80 17.49
C LEU A 15 71.51 -46.46 18.12
N ARG A 16 72.53 -45.59 18.16
CA ARG A 16 72.36 -44.18 18.64
C ARG A 16 71.61 -43.33 17.66
N GLN A 17 71.80 -43.48 16.33
CA GLN A 17 71.05 -42.79 15.30
C GLN A 17 69.60 -43.22 15.31
N SER A 18 69.34 -44.54 15.38
CA SER A 18 67.99 -45.09 15.48
C SER A 18 67.22 -44.58 16.71
N ARG A 19 67.88 -44.45 17.86
CA ARG A 19 67.27 -43.88 19.07
C ARG A 19 66.96 -42.40 18.93
N LYS A 20 67.83 -41.61 18.30
CA LYS A 20 67.60 -40.20 18.04
C LYS A 20 66.45 -40.01 17.07
N GLU A 21 66.36 -40.80 16.00
CA GLU A 21 65.27 -40.75 15.00
C GLU A 21 63.93 -41.07 15.63
N VAL A 22 63.85 -42.07 16.49
CA VAL A 22 62.62 -42.47 17.22
C VAL A 22 62.17 -41.33 18.16
N LEU A 23 63.11 -40.69 18.86
CA LEU A 23 62.80 -39.55 19.74
C LEU A 23 62.29 -38.32 18.94
N VAL A 24 62.90 -38.01 17.79
CA VAL A 24 62.47 -36.91 16.91
C VAL A 24 61.10 -37.24 16.32
N ALA A 25 60.90 -38.47 15.84
CA ALA A 25 59.58 -38.91 15.31
C ALA A 25 58.47 -38.80 16.36
N ARG A 26 58.74 -39.18 17.62
CA ARG A 26 57.77 -39.05 18.73
C ARG A 26 57.44 -37.58 19.02
N LYS A 27 58.46 -36.67 19.06
CA LYS A 27 58.23 -35.26 19.25
C LYS A 27 57.45 -34.65 18.10
N GLN A 28 57.74 -35.01 16.85
CA GLN A 28 56.99 -34.57 15.67
C GLN A 28 55.55 -35.06 15.71
N ALA A 29 55.31 -36.32 16.07
CA ALA A 29 53.98 -36.89 16.21
C ALA A 29 53.15 -36.18 17.29
N GLN A 30 53.78 -35.83 18.43
CA GLN A 30 53.15 -35.05 19.50
C GLN A 30 52.84 -33.63 19.03
N GLN A 31 53.75 -32.97 18.37
CA GLN A 31 53.56 -31.59 17.82
C GLN A 31 52.45 -31.57 16.78
N THR A 32 52.43 -32.57 15.84
CA THR A 32 51.39 -32.69 14.83
C THR A 32 50.01 -32.91 15.48
N ARG A 33 49.95 -33.73 16.52
CA ARG A 33 48.71 -33.96 17.28
C ARG A 33 48.22 -32.68 17.96
N GLN A 34 49.14 -31.92 18.61
CA GLN A 34 48.81 -30.62 19.24
C GLN A 34 48.32 -29.61 18.22
N ILE A 35 48.98 -29.53 17.06
CA ILE A 35 48.59 -28.60 15.96
C ILE A 35 47.19 -28.99 15.46
N ARG A 36 46.90 -30.27 15.26
CA ARG A 36 45.55 -30.76 14.83
C ARG A 36 44.50 -30.40 15.85
N ILE A 37 44.78 -30.57 17.14
CA ILE A 37 43.85 -30.24 18.24
C ILE A 37 43.64 -28.72 18.28
N ALA A 38 44.73 -27.93 18.20
CA ALA A 38 44.64 -26.48 18.18
C ALA A 38 43.84 -25.98 16.97
N LEU A 39 44.07 -26.55 15.78
CA LEU A 39 43.35 -26.24 14.58
C LEU A 39 41.86 -26.61 14.71
N GLY A 40 41.56 -27.76 15.33
CA GLY A 40 40.20 -28.21 15.63
C GLY A 40 39.47 -27.23 16.57
N ILE A 41 40.14 -26.76 17.63
CA ILE A 41 39.59 -25.78 18.57
C ILE A 41 39.28 -24.47 17.85
N VAL A 42 40.22 -23.98 17.01
CA VAL A 42 40.01 -22.76 16.21
C VAL A 42 38.80 -22.95 15.25
N GLY A 43 38.72 -24.12 14.60
CA GLY A 43 37.58 -24.43 13.73
C GLY A 43 36.25 -24.39 14.46
N VAL A 44 36.17 -25.02 15.64
CA VAL A 44 34.97 -25.01 16.48
C VAL A 44 34.63 -23.57 16.91
N LEU A 45 35.63 -22.78 17.30
CA LEU A 45 35.40 -21.38 17.72
C LEU A 45 34.83 -20.56 16.56
N ILE A 46 35.36 -20.72 15.35
CA ILE A 46 34.82 -20.04 14.15
C ILE A 46 33.36 -20.47 13.91
N LEU A 47 33.06 -21.76 14.01
CA LEU A 47 31.68 -22.25 13.83
C LEU A 47 30.73 -21.66 14.89
N VAL A 48 31.17 -21.52 16.13
CA VAL A 48 30.36 -20.92 17.20
C VAL A 48 30.09 -19.42 16.87
N ILE A 49 31.11 -18.69 16.42
CA ILE A 49 30.94 -17.27 16.03
C ILE A 49 29.93 -17.16 14.87
N ILE A 50 30.06 -18.00 13.85
CA ILE A 50 29.12 -18.02 12.72
C ILE A 50 27.71 -18.38 13.21
N ALA A 51 27.56 -19.38 14.06
CA ALA A 51 26.26 -19.78 14.61
C ALA A 51 25.60 -18.64 15.39
N VAL A 52 26.37 -17.94 16.24
CA VAL A 52 25.88 -16.78 17.00
C VAL A 52 25.46 -15.67 16.04
N ALA A 53 26.26 -15.38 15.00
CA ALA A 53 25.93 -14.36 13.99
C ALA A 53 24.62 -14.72 13.26
N VAL A 54 24.48 -15.98 12.84
CA VAL A 54 23.25 -16.47 12.17
C VAL A 54 22.05 -16.33 13.09
N VAL A 55 22.16 -16.78 14.35
CA VAL A 55 21.05 -16.65 15.32
C VAL A 55 20.68 -15.18 15.53
N ASN A 56 21.69 -14.33 15.70
CA ASN A 56 21.42 -12.88 15.89
C ASN A 56 20.71 -12.29 14.67
N GLU A 57 21.19 -12.59 13.45
CA GLU A 57 20.66 -12.00 12.21
C GLU A 57 19.25 -12.50 11.89
N PHE A 58 18.97 -13.81 12.04
CA PHE A 58 17.72 -14.40 11.60
C PHE A 58 16.66 -14.50 12.69
N PHE A 59 17.03 -14.41 13.97
CA PHE A 59 16.07 -14.61 15.07
C PHE A 59 16.00 -13.41 16.04
N VAL A 60 17.10 -12.73 16.31
CA VAL A 60 17.10 -11.63 17.29
C VAL A 60 16.81 -10.30 16.61
N ALA A 61 17.52 -9.97 15.53
CA ALA A 61 17.40 -8.68 14.86
C ALA A 61 15.99 -8.41 14.30
N PRO A 62 15.33 -9.37 13.62
CA PRO A 62 13.97 -9.12 13.10
C PRO A 62 12.95 -8.81 14.18
N ASN A 63 13.11 -9.37 15.37
CA ASN A 63 12.17 -9.21 16.48
C ASN A 63 12.45 -7.99 17.37
N ARG A 64 13.47 -7.18 17.02
CA ARG A 64 13.74 -5.93 17.77
C ARG A 64 12.58 -4.96 17.60
N SER A 65 12.18 -4.34 18.71
CA SER A 65 11.13 -3.32 18.69
C SER A 65 11.65 -2.06 18.00
N VAL A 66 10.88 -1.54 17.05
CA VAL A 66 11.08 -0.23 16.40
C VAL A 66 10.20 0.82 17.07
N ALA A 67 8.99 0.42 17.46
CA ALA A 67 8.06 1.28 18.21
C ALA A 67 7.19 0.41 19.10
N THR A 68 6.63 1.02 20.15
CA THR A 68 5.65 0.39 21.04
C THR A 68 4.45 1.32 21.18
N VAL A 69 3.26 0.78 20.95
CA VAL A 69 1.99 1.53 21.00
C VAL A 69 1.15 0.89 22.10
N ASN A 70 1.15 1.51 23.27
CA ASN A 70 0.57 0.93 24.48
C ASN A 70 1.25 -0.43 24.78
N ASP A 71 0.54 -1.55 24.66
CA ASP A 71 1.09 -2.89 24.92
C ASP A 71 1.53 -3.62 23.64
N ASP A 72 1.25 -3.06 22.46
CA ASP A 72 1.59 -3.68 21.17
C ASP A 72 2.95 -3.19 20.68
N THR A 73 3.75 -4.10 20.15
CA THR A 73 5.11 -3.83 19.69
C THR A 73 5.19 -3.97 18.17
N ILE A 74 5.69 -2.94 17.50
CA ILE A 74 6.01 -2.98 16.07
C ILE A 74 7.46 -3.48 15.95
N SER A 75 7.63 -4.68 15.39
CA SER A 75 8.95 -5.28 15.19
C SER A 75 9.66 -4.68 13.99
N LEU A 76 10.99 -4.80 13.97
CA LEU A 76 11.80 -4.38 12.81
C LEU A 76 11.39 -5.12 11.54
N GLN A 77 11.10 -6.41 11.65
CA GLN A 77 10.64 -7.22 10.52
C GLN A 77 9.34 -6.66 9.92
N THR A 78 8.31 -6.47 10.76
CA THR A 78 7.01 -5.94 10.32
C THR A 78 7.16 -4.57 9.68
N PHE A 79 8.01 -3.72 10.27
CA PHE A 79 8.32 -2.40 9.71
C PHE A 79 8.98 -2.52 8.32
N GLN A 80 9.99 -3.39 8.18
CA GLN A 80 10.69 -3.59 6.91
C GLN A 80 9.75 -4.14 5.82
N GLU A 81 8.90 -5.11 6.17
CA GLU A 81 7.88 -5.67 5.26
C GLU A 81 6.92 -4.56 4.79
N ARG A 82 6.47 -3.70 5.72
CA ARG A 82 5.59 -2.58 5.39
C ARG A 82 6.28 -1.56 4.48
N VAL A 83 7.52 -1.19 4.78
CA VAL A 83 8.31 -0.26 3.93
C VAL A 83 8.48 -0.85 2.52
N SER A 84 8.81 -2.15 2.44
CA SER A 84 8.97 -2.84 1.15
C SER A 84 7.67 -2.83 0.35
N PHE A 85 6.55 -3.14 1.00
CA PHE A 85 5.21 -3.11 0.38
C PHE A 85 4.88 -1.70 -0.13
N GLU A 86 5.07 -0.67 0.70
CA GLU A 86 4.73 0.71 0.33
C GLU A 86 5.60 1.23 -0.83
N ARG A 87 6.87 0.81 -0.90
CA ARG A 87 7.74 1.11 -2.04
C ARG A 87 7.26 0.39 -3.29
N ALA A 88 6.98 -0.90 -3.18
CA ALA A 88 6.48 -1.71 -4.31
C ALA A 88 5.16 -1.14 -4.85
N ARG A 89 4.24 -0.77 -3.97
CA ARG A 89 2.95 -0.16 -4.35
C ARG A 89 3.16 1.12 -5.18
N ARG A 90 4.15 1.95 -4.81
CA ARG A 90 4.47 3.15 -5.58
C ARG A 90 5.06 2.81 -6.96
N VAL A 91 5.90 1.78 -7.02
CA VAL A 91 6.50 1.33 -8.29
C VAL A 91 5.39 0.83 -9.24
N VAL A 92 4.52 -0.07 -8.74
CA VAL A 92 3.40 -0.61 -9.53
C VAL A 92 2.51 0.55 -10.03
N LEU A 93 2.14 1.48 -9.16
CA LEU A 93 1.31 2.63 -9.54
C LEU A 93 2.00 3.50 -10.60
N LEU A 94 3.32 3.70 -10.50
CA LEU A 94 4.08 4.47 -11.50
C LEU A 94 4.15 3.74 -12.84
N GLU A 95 4.29 2.41 -12.81
CA GLU A 95 4.29 1.57 -14.02
C GLU A 95 2.93 1.63 -14.72
N ASP A 96 1.85 1.48 -13.98
CA ASP A 96 0.48 1.61 -14.50
C ASP A 96 0.25 2.98 -15.13
N GLN A 97 0.67 4.06 -14.44
CA GLN A 97 0.54 5.41 -14.96
C GLN A 97 1.38 5.61 -16.21
N LEU A 98 2.60 5.10 -16.22
CA LEU A 98 3.49 5.19 -17.38
C LEU A 98 2.86 4.50 -18.60
N GLU A 99 2.29 3.33 -18.42
CA GLU A 99 1.57 2.61 -19.46
C GLU A 99 0.34 3.41 -19.95
N ALA A 100 -0.46 3.93 -19.02
CA ALA A 100 -1.67 4.72 -19.32
C ALA A 100 -1.34 5.98 -20.12
N PHE A 101 -0.15 6.58 -19.90
CA PHE A 101 0.32 7.76 -20.65
C PHE A 101 1.22 7.40 -21.85
N GLY A 102 1.14 6.16 -22.33
CA GLY A 102 1.87 5.72 -23.53
C GLY A 102 3.39 5.76 -23.38
N GLY A 103 3.91 5.65 -22.17
CA GLY A 103 5.35 5.64 -21.90
C GLY A 103 6.00 7.01 -21.78
N ASP A 104 5.20 8.09 -21.65
CA ASP A 104 5.74 9.46 -21.57
C ASP A 104 6.22 9.77 -20.15
N VAL A 105 7.53 9.63 -19.94
CA VAL A 105 8.20 9.90 -18.65
C VAL A 105 8.05 11.37 -18.23
N GLY A 106 7.95 12.30 -19.18
CA GLY A 106 7.77 13.74 -18.89
C GLY A 106 6.44 14.00 -18.18
N ILE A 107 5.39 13.32 -18.62
CA ILE A 107 4.08 13.41 -17.96
C ILE A 107 4.17 12.84 -16.53
N ILE A 108 4.82 11.69 -16.36
CA ILE A 108 5.00 11.08 -15.03
C ILE A 108 5.75 12.04 -14.09
N GLN A 109 6.84 12.65 -14.55
CA GLN A 109 7.60 13.62 -13.75
C GLN A 109 6.74 14.82 -13.33
N GLN A 110 5.80 15.23 -14.17
CA GLN A 110 4.92 16.38 -13.88
C GLN A 110 3.83 16.03 -12.86
N PHE A 111 3.17 14.86 -13.01
CA PHE A 111 1.96 14.53 -12.23
C PHE A 111 2.23 13.56 -11.08
N ALA A 112 3.27 12.74 -11.15
CA ALA A 112 3.58 11.73 -10.15
C ALA A 112 4.92 12.00 -9.43
N ASN A 113 5.40 13.24 -9.47
CA ASN A 113 6.70 13.60 -8.89
C ASN A 113 6.83 13.20 -7.41
N GLN A 114 5.75 13.31 -6.63
CA GLN A 114 5.80 12.94 -5.21
C GLN A 114 6.10 11.44 -5.03
N LEU A 115 5.48 10.59 -5.84
CA LEU A 115 5.75 9.13 -5.80
C LEU A 115 7.21 8.84 -6.14
N LEU A 116 7.77 9.55 -7.13
CA LEU A 116 9.18 9.41 -7.53
C LEU A 116 10.11 9.85 -6.38
N VAL A 117 9.81 11.00 -5.77
CA VAL A 117 10.61 11.58 -4.68
C VAL A 117 10.68 10.61 -3.48
N ASP A 118 9.57 9.98 -3.14
CA ASP A 118 9.49 8.99 -2.04
C ASP A 118 10.40 7.78 -2.30
N LEU A 119 10.67 7.44 -3.58
CA LEU A 119 11.51 6.29 -3.95
C LEU A 119 13.00 6.60 -3.96
N TYR A 120 13.40 7.89 -3.92
CA TYR A 120 14.82 8.26 -3.95
C TYR A 120 15.54 7.83 -2.66
N PRO A 121 16.74 7.27 -2.77
CA PRO A 121 17.54 6.88 -1.58
C PRO A 121 17.77 8.02 -0.59
N ALA A 122 17.89 9.27 -1.09
CA ALA A 122 18.08 10.45 -0.24
C ALA A 122 16.90 10.70 0.72
N ASN A 123 15.72 10.19 0.38
CA ASN A 123 14.49 10.39 1.16
C ASN A 123 14.09 9.13 1.97
N ALA A 124 14.94 8.11 1.98
CA ALA A 124 14.62 6.82 2.62
C ALA A 124 14.30 6.97 4.11
N GLU A 125 15.00 7.86 4.81
CA GLU A 125 14.77 8.12 6.24
C GLU A 125 13.37 8.74 6.47
N THR A 126 13.09 9.85 5.79
CA THR A 126 11.79 10.54 5.88
C THR A 126 10.64 9.61 5.48
N PHE A 127 10.84 8.85 4.41
CA PHE A 127 9.87 7.84 3.95
C PHE A 127 9.62 6.80 5.04
N GLY A 128 10.70 6.25 5.62
CA GLY A 128 10.61 5.26 6.70
C GLY A 128 9.89 5.81 7.92
N GLU A 129 10.18 7.06 8.32
CA GLU A 129 9.48 7.73 9.43
C GLU A 129 7.98 7.86 9.15
N SER A 130 7.62 8.25 7.92
CA SER A 130 6.21 8.40 7.56
C SER A 130 5.46 7.06 7.63
N ILE A 131 6.11 5.98 7.18
CA ILE A 131 5.54 4.62 7.26
C ILE A 131 5.41 4.16 8.71
N LEU A 132 6.42 4.43 9.54
CA LEU A 132 6.36 4.07 10.97
C LEU A 132 5.21 4.80 11.67
N ASN A 133 5.02 6.10 11.40
CA ASN A 133 3.91 6.88 11.96
C ASN A 133 2.57 6.31 11.50
N GLN A 134 2.46 5.94 10.22
CA GLN A 134 1.24 5.29 9.70
C GLN A 134 0.96 3.96 10.42
N MET A 135 2.00 3.16 10.69
CA MET A 135 1.85 1.88 11.41
C MET A 135 1.42 2.11 12.86
N VAL A 136 1.93 3.16 13.52
CA VAL A 136 1.49 3.57 14.87
C VAL A 136 0.00 3.91 14.84
N ASP A 137 -0.42 4.74 13.88
CA ASP A 137 -1.83 5.12 13.73
C ASP A 137 -2.72 3.90 13.45
N GLU A 138 -2.28 2.99 12.59
CA GLU A 138 -3.00 1.74 12.29
C GLU A 138 -3.15 0.85 13.51
N THR A 139 -2.11 0.78 14.36
CA THR A 139 -2.16 0.02 15.62
C THR A 139 -3.19 0.65 16.57
N LEU A 140 -3.19 1.98 16.71
CA LEU A 140 -4.18 2.70 17.54
C LEU A 140 -5.61 2.47 17.02
N ILE A 141 -5.79 2.50 15.70
CA ILE A 141 -7.09 2.24 15.06
C ILE A 141 -7.56 0.81 15.38
N GLN A 142 -6.65 -0.18 15.29
CA GLN A 142 -6.98 -1.57 15.62
C GLN A 142 -7.34 -1.75 17.09
N GLN A 143 -6.62 -1.08 18.00
CA GLN A 143 -6.93 -1.09 19.45
C GLN A 143 -8.31 -0.48 19.70
N ALA A 144 -8.59 0.70 19.12
CA ALA A 144 -9.88 1.38 19.26
C ALA A 144 -11.03 0.57 18.65
N ALA A 145 -10.77 -0.14 17.56
CA ALA A 145 -11.73 -1.05 16.92
C ALA A 145 -12.01 -2.26 17.82
N ALA A 146 -10.97 -2.84 18.41
CA ALA A 146 -11.10 -3.99 19.31
C ALA A 146 -11.94 -3.63 20.55
N GLU A 147 -11.71 -2.43 21.13
CA GLU A 147 -12.52 -1.92 22.26
C GLU A 147 -14.01 -1.85 21.95
N ARG A 148 -14.37 -1.66 20.66
CA ARG A 148 -15.75 -1.55 20.19
C ARG A 148 -16.29 -2.87 19.61
N GLY A 149 -15.51 -3.95 19.71
CA GLY A 149 -15.89 -5.26 19.17
C GLY A 149 -15.88 -5.34 17.65
N ILE A 150 -15.21 -4.39 16.98
CA ILE A 150 -15.07 -4.38 15.50
C ILE A 150 -14.01 -5.41 15.11
N THR A 151 -14.38 -6.32 14.21
CA THR A 151 -13.48 -7.35 13.69
C THR A 151 -13.49 -7.33 12.17
N VAL A 152 -12.38 -7.73 11.55
CA VAL A 152 -12.23 -7.87 10.10
C VAL A 152 -11.82 -9.32 9.83
N SER A 153 -12.69 -10.08 9.16
CA SER A 153 -12.43 -11.47 8.79
C SER A 153 -11.66 -11.55 7.45
N GLU A 154 -11.12 -12.73 7.13
CA GLU A 154 -10.50 -12.96 5.82
C GLU A 154 -11.53 -12.80 4.68
N ALA A 155 -12.78 -13.24 4.91
CA ALA A 155 -13.85 -13.06 3.92
C ALA A 155 -14.14 -11.58 3.66
N ASP A 156 -14.03 -10.70 4.67
CA ASP A 156 -14.16 -9.24 4.48
C ASP A 156 -13.03 -8.71 3.60
N VAL A 157 -11.79 -9.19 3.84
CA VAL A 157 -10.62 -8.81 3.05
C VAL A 157 -10.80 -9.26 1.60
N ASP A 158 -11.22 -10.51 1.38
CA ASP A 158 -11.48 -11.05 0.02
C ASP A 158 -12.56 -10.23 -0.70
N ALA A 159 -13.62 -9.88 -0.01
CA ALA A 159 -14.72 -9.07 -0.57
C ALA A 159 -14.23 -7.65 -0.93
N GLU A 160 -13.35 -7.05 -0.11
CA GLU A 160 -12.81 -5.72 -0.38
C GLU A 160 -11.85 -5.75 -1.57
N ILE A 161 -10.99 -6.78 -1.63
CA ILE A 161 -10.12 -7.00 -2.79
C ILE A 161 -11.00 -7.13 -4.05
N GLY A 162 -12.04 -7.95 -4.02
CA GLY A 162 -12.98 -8.08 -5.13
C GLY A 162 -13.57 -6.73 -5.54
N ARG A 163 -14.04 -5.94 -4.58
CA ARG A 163 -14.62 -4.60 -4.84
C ARG A 163 -13.62 -3.65 -5.52
N SER A 164 -12.35 -3.72 -5.14
CA SER A 164 -11.32 -2.85 -5.75
C SER A 164 -11.10 -3.17 -7.24
N PHE A 165 -11.46 -4.39 -7.68
CA PHE A 165 -11.42 -4.81 -9.08
C PHE A 165 -12.81 -4.76 -9.75
N ASN A 166 -13.83 -4.17 -9.12
CA ASN A 166 -15.21 -4.16 -9.60
C ASN A 166 -15.81 -5.57 -9.73
N PHE A 167 -15.29 -6.52 -8.95
CA PHE A 167 -15.81 -7.88 -8.85
C PHE A 167 -16.73 -8.00 -7.61
N TYR A 168 -17.94 -8.48 -7.80
CA TYR A 168 -18.96 -8.62 -6.76
C TYR A 168 -19.51 -10.04 -6.79
N ASP A 169 -19.08 -10.86 -5.84
CA ASP A 169 -19.46 -12.30 -5.77
C ASP A 169 -20.91 -12.55 -5.37
N GLY A 170 -21.73 -11.64 -5.25
CA GLY A 170 -23.17 -11.77 -4.95
C GLY A 170 -24.02 -10.87 -5.83
N GLY A 171 -23.42 -10.28 -6.85
CA GLY A 171 -24.06 -9.30 -7.72
C GLY A 171 -23.77 -7.87 -7.30
N LEU A 172 -24.04 -6.97 -8.19
CA LEU A 172 -23.77 -5.53 -7.98
C LEU A 172 -24.51 -5.01 -6.73
N PRO A 173 -23.86 -4.14 -5.97
CA PRO A 173 -24.56 -3.45 -4.88
C PRO A 173 -25.75 -2.69 -5.44
N THR A 174 -26.89 -2.78 -4.76
CA THR A 174 -28.09 -2.04 -5.17
C THR A 174 -27.74 -0.53 -5.21
N PRO A 175 -27.93 0.13 -6.35
CA PRO A 175 -27.63 1.55 -6.40
C PRO A 175 -28.44 2.32 -5.36
N LEU A 176 -27.81 3.26 -4.68
CA LEU A 176 -28.52 4.15 -3.78
C LEU A 176 -29.70 4.79 -4.54
N PRO A 177 -30.88 4.87 -3.92
CA PRO A 177 -31.99 5.55 -4.57
C PRO A 177 -31.58 6.97 -4.95
N THR A 178 -31.55 7.24 -6.23
CA THR A 178 -31.35 8.61 -6.74
C THR A 178 -32.39 9.50 -6.09
N ALA A 179 -31.96 10.58 -5.46
CA ALA A 179 -32.87 11.55 -4.87
C ALA A 179 -33.87 11.97 -5.96
N THR A 180 -35.12 11.56 -5.81
CA THR A 180 -36.17 11.99 -6.72
C THR A 180 -36.38 13.49 -6.52
N GLU A 181 -36.16 14.28 -7.58
CA GLU A 181 -36.42 15.71 -7.52
C GLU A 181 -37.84 15.94 -6.98
N THR A 182 -37.92 16.51 -5.79
CA THR A 182 -39.20 16.95 -5.25
C THR A 182 -39.69 18.06 -6.16
N VAL A 183 -40.77 17.80 -6.88
CA VAL A 183 -41.38 18.84 -7.72
C VAL A 183 -41.82 19.96 -6.79
N VAL A 184 -41.08 21.06 -6.83
CA VAL A 184 -41.47 22.29 -6.11
C VAL A 184 -42.85 22.68 -6.64
N PRO A 185 -43.87 22.75 -5.81
CA PRO A 185 -45.22 23.14 -6.32
C PRO A 185 -45.12 24.54 -6.94
N THR A 186 -45.46 24.61 -8.22
CA THR A 186 -45.53 25.86 -8.94
C THR A 186 -46.45 26.82 -8.18
N PRO A 187 -46.03 28.01 -7.81
CA PRO A 187 -46.91 28.92 -7.08
C PRO A 187 -48.16 29.23 -7.91
N SER A 188 -49.31 28.85 -7.35
CA SER A 188 -50.62 29.12 -7.97
C SER A 188 -50.83 30.64 -7.92
N VAL A 189 -50.73 31.28 -9.09
CA VAL A 189 -51.03 32.73 -9.21
C VAL A 189 -52.53 32.94 -8.98
N THR A 190 -52.87 33.52 -7.85
CA THR A 190 -54.25 33.97 -7.56
C THR A 190 -54.60 35.09 -8.56
N PRO A 191 -55.65 34.97 -9.34
CA PRO A 191 -56.00 36.03 -10.30
C PRO A 191 -56.32 37.32 -9.58
N ILE A 192 -55.57 38.40 -9.90
CA ILE A 192 -55.86 39.74 -9.42
C ILE A 192 -57.11 40.23 -10.18
N PRO A 193 -58.12 40.80 -9.49
CA PRO A 193 -59.32 41.32 -10.18
C PRO A 193 -58.98 42.43 -11.17
N THR A 194 -59.32 42.19 -12.44
CA THR A 194 -59.00 43.08 -13.55
C THR A 194 -59.89 44.34 -13.48
N ALA A 195 -59.29 45.50 -13.29
CA ALA A 195 -59.99 46.75 -13.55
C ALA A 195 -60.10 46.94 -15.07
N VAL A 196 -61.33 47.12 -15.52
CA VAL A 196 -61.63 47.31 -16.96
C VAL A 196 -61.10 48.65 -17.43
N ILE A 197 -59.96 48.63 -18.13
CA ILE A 197 -59.51 49.83 -18.87
C ILE A 197 -59.66 49.50 -20.36
N THR A 198 -60.53 50.23 -21.02
CA THR A 198 -60.81 50.01 -22.43
C THR A 198 -59.76 50.87 -23.28
N GLU A 199 -58.55 50.27 -23.44
CA GLU A 199 -57.65 50.77 -24.46
C GLU A 199 -57.14 49.58 -25.27
N VAL A 200 -57.21 49.76 -26.61
CA VAL A 200 -56.82 48.69 -27.56
C VAL A 200 -55.29 48.66 -27.64
N LEU A 201 -54.67 47.75 -26.86
CA LEU A 201 -53.23 47.44 -26.96
C LEU A 201 -53.02 46.41 -28.10
N PRO A 202 -51.86 46.46 -28.79
CA PRO A 202 -51.51 45.48 -29.79
C PRO A 202 -51.39 44.07 -29.15
N THR A 203 -51.90 43.10 -29.88
CA THR A 203 -51.94 41.67 -29.46
C THR A 203 -50.52 41.18 -29.18
N ALA A 204 -50.24 40.79 -27.95
CA ALA A 204 -48.98 40.20 -27.58
C ALA A 204 -48.80 38.87 -28.31
N THR A 205 -47.74 38.76 -29.08
CA THR A 205 -47.33 37.47 -29.71
C THR A 205 -47.00 36.50 -28.61
N SER A 206 -47.62 35.32 -28.58
CA SER A 206 -47.32 34.29 -27.59
C SER A 206 -45.89 33.82 -27.72
N PHE A 207 -45.17 33.89 -26.62
CA PHE A 207 -43.80 33.32 -26.55
C PHE A 207 -43.85 31.83 -26.92
N PRO A 208 -42.85 31.33 -27.67
CA PRO A 208 -42.81 29.91 -27.96
C PRO A 208 -42.67 29.10 -26.64
N THR A 209 -43.52 28.09 -26.52
CA THR A 209 -43.47 27.16 -25.36
C THR A 209 -42.07 26.58 -25.27
N PRO A 210 -41.41 26.61 -24.09
CA PRO A 210 -40.08 26.02 -23.97
C PRO A 210 -40.14 24.55 -24.33
N THR A 211 -39.41 24.16 -25.33
CA THR A 211 -39.24 22.74 -25.72
C THR A 211 -38.47 22.06 -24.60
N THR A 212 -39.04 20.95 -24.08
CA THR A 212 -38.34 20.14 -23.11
C THR A 212 -36.97 19.72 -23.70
N GLY A 213 -35.88 20.06 -23.00
CA GLY A 213 -34.54 19.70 -23.42
C GLY A 213 -34.41 18.15 -23.52
N PRO A 214 -33.40 17.69 -24.23
CA PRO A 214 -33.19 16.23 -24.33
C PRO A 214 -33.03 15.63 -22.94
N THR A 215 -33.79 14.59 -22.68
CA THR A 215 -33.67 13.80 -21.45
C THR A 215 -32.22 13.29 -21.35
N SER A 216 -31.60 13.49 -20.20
CA SER A 216 -30.24 12.99 -19.98
C SER A 216 -30.19 11.49 -20.25
N THR A 217 -29.34 11.09 -21.17
CA THR A 217 -29.10 9.66 -21.42
C THR A 217 -28.54 9.04 -20.13
N PRO A 218 -29.14 7.96 -19.63
CA PRO A 218 -28.59 7.33 -18.43
C PRO A 218 -27.12 6.95 -18.66
N GLN A 219 -26.27 7.28 -17.72
CA GLN A 219 -24.86 6.94 -17.77
C GLN A 219 -24.73 5.42 -17.82
N PRO A 220 -23.87 4.87 -18.68
CA PRO A 220 -23.73 3.41 -18.75
C PRO A 220 -23.31 2.85 -17.39
N THR A 221 -24.05 1.89 -16.90
CA THR A 221 -23.73 1.18 -15.66
C THR A 221 -22.45 0.37 -15.90
N ALA A 222 -21.48 0.51 -15.01
CA ALA A 222 -20.24 -0.27 -15.09
C ALA A 222 -20.59 -1.77 -15.13
N THR A 223 -20.08 -2.48 -16.13
CA THR A 223 -20.26 -3.93 -16.22
C THR A 223 -19.36 -4.59 -15.17
N PRO A 224 -19.91 -5.44 -14.29
CA PRO A 224 -19.06 -6.12 -13.31
C PRO A 224 -18.06 -7.03 -14.00
N VAL A 225 -16.88 -7.13 -13.40
CA VAL A 225 -15.80 -8.00 -13.87
C VAL A 225 -16.22 -9.46 -13.59
N THR A 226 -15.94 -10.38 -14.52
CA THR A 226 -16.21 -11.81 -14.29
C THR A 226 -15.20 -12.40 -13.29
N ALA A 227 -15.55 -13.55 -12.70
CA ALA A 227 -14.67 -14.23 -11.76
C ALA A 227 -13.31 -14.59 -12.39
N GLU A 228 -13.32 -15.03 -13.65
CA GLU A 228 -12.10 -15.37 -14.38
C GLU A 228 -11.21 -14.14 -14.61
N ALA A 229 -11.79 -13.04 -15.06
CA ALA A 229 -11.06 -11.79 -15.29
C ALA A 229 -10.52 -11.22 -13.97
N PHE A 230 -11.29 -11.33 -12.90
CA PHE A 230 -10.84 -10.93 -11.55
C PHE A 230 -9.60 -11.74 -11.12
N GLN A 231 -9.67 -13.08 -11.26
CA GLN A 231 -8.55 -13.95 -10.86
C GLN A 231 -7.30 -13.65 -11.70
N GLU A 232 -7.47 -13.36 -12.99
CA GLU A 232 -6.37 -12.97 -13.87
C GLU A 232 -5.73 -11.65 -13.40
N GLN A 233 -6.53 -10.60 -13.24
CA GLN A 233 -6.05 -9.27 -12.81
C GLN A 233 -5.38 -9.32 -11.43
N LEU A 234 -5.98 -10.03 -10.49
CA LEU A 234 -5.41 -10.19 -9.15
C LEU A 234 -4.08 -10.97 -9.21
N GLY A 235 -4.05 -12.04 -10.03
CA GLY A 235 -2.83 -12.82 -10.25
C GLY A 235 -1.70 -11.98 -10.80
N ASP A 236 -1.99 -11.15 -11.80
CA ASP A 236 -1.00 -10.24 -12.42
C ASP A 236 -0.46 -9.24 -11.40
N LEU A 237 -1.36 -8.62 -10.61
CA LEU A 237 -0.96 -7.68 -9.55
C LEU A 237 -0.06 -8.36 -8.50
N LEU A 238 -0.46 -9.55 -8.04
CA LEU A 238 0.32 -10.30 -7.05
C LEU A 238 1.68 -10.72 -7.61
N GLN A 239 1.76 -11.04 -8.91
CA GLN A 239 3.02 -11.35 -9.58
C GLN A 239 3.94 -10.12 -9.61
N GLN A 240 3.41 -8.94 -9.94
CA GLN A 240 4.17 -7.68 -9.91
C GLN A 240 4.77 -7.44 -8.51
N TYR A 241 3.98 -7.65 -7.44
CA TYR A 241 4.46 -7.52 -6.07
C TYR A 241 5.57 -8.55 -5.75
N GLN A 242 5.38 -9.80 -6.18
CA GLN A 242 6.39 -10.87 -5.98
C GLN A 242 7.71 -10.53 -6.68
N ASP A 243 7.66 -9.98 -7.89
CA ASP A 243 8.84 -9.55 -8.64
C ASP A 243 9.61 -8.42 -7.90
N LEU A 244 8.90 -7.67 -7.05
CA LEU A 244 9.47 -6.63 -6.17
C LEU A 244 9.76 -7.16 -4.76
N ASN A 245 9.75 -8.50 -4.57
CA ASN A 245 10.02 -9.19 -3.30
C ASN A 245 9.02 -8.85 -2.19
N VAL A 246 7.76 -8.64 -2.56
CA VAL A 246 6.65 -8.42 -1.62
C VAL A 246 5.67 -9.59 -1.70
N ASP A 247 5.26 -10.10 -0.55
CA ASP A 247 4.34 -11.23 -0.48
C ASP A 247 2.86 -10.77 -0.44
N GLU A 248 1.97 -11.70 -0.78
CA GLU A 248 0.52 -11.47 -0.72
C GLU A 248 0.05 -11.10 0.69
N ALA A 249 0.70 -11.63 1.74
CA ALA A 249 0.32 -11.34 3.12
C ALA A 249 0.44 -9.85 3.44
N SER A 250 1.48 -9.19 2.93
CA SER A 250 1.68 -7.73 3.07
C SER A 250 0.58 -6.93 2.38
N PHE A 251 0.18 -7.34 1.18
CA PHE A 251 -0.94 -6.73 0.44
C PHE A 251 -2.25 -6.89 1.22
N ARG A 252 -2.58 -8.11 1.68
CA ARG A 252 -3.79 -8.39 2.45
C ARG A 252 -3.81 -7.63 3.79
N ALA A 253 -2.65 -7.49 4.45
CA ALA A 253 -2.54 -6.73 5.70
C ALA A 253 -2.88 -5.25 5.47
N SER A 254 -2.46 -4.67 4.34
CA SER A 254 -2.81 -3.29 3.96
C SER A 254 -4.33 -3.12 3.78
N VAL A 255 -4.97 -4.05 3.06
CA VAL A 255 -6.43 -4.04 2.86
C VAL A 255 -7.16 -4.17 4.20
N ARG A 256 -6.69 -5.07 5.07
CA ARG A 256 -7.26 -5.26 6.42
C ARG A 256 -7.18 -3.97 7.24
N GLY A 257 -6.03 -3.27 7.17
CA GLY A 257 -5.85 -1.98 7.85
C GLY A 257 -6.85 -0.92 7.38
N GLN A 258 -7.09 -0.86 6.07
CA GLN A 258 -8.09 0.05 5.48
C GLN A 258 -9.50 -0.28 5.99
N LEU A 259 -9.86 -1.57 6.05
CA LEU A 259 -11.18 -2.00 6.54
C LEU A 259 -11.40 -1.65 8.02
N TYR A 260 -10.36 -1.80 8.86
CA TYR A 260 -10.44 -1.38 10.26
C TYR A 260 -10.69 0.13 10.36
N ARG A 261 -9.96 0.92 9.57
CA ARG A 261 -10.12 2.39 9.54
C ARG A 261 -11.53 2.78 9.11
N GLN A 262 -12.03 2.16 8.05
CA GLN A 262 -13.38 2.42 7.52
C GLN A 262 -14.46 2.08 8.56
N ARG A 263 -14.44 0.86 9.11
CA ARG A 263 -15.43 0.40 10.08
C ARG A 263 -15.42 1.23 11.37
N LEU A 264 -14.22 1.60 11.82
CA LEU A 264 -14.10 2.46 13.01
C LEU A 264 -14.68 3.86 12.72
N ALA A 265 -14.40 4.41 11.55
CA ALA A 265 -14.93 5.73 11.14
C ALA A 265 -16.46 5.72 11.10
N GLU A 266 -17.08 4.65 10.56
CA GLU A 266 -18.55 4.48 10.51
C GLU A 266 -19.16 4.44 11.91
N VAL A 267 -18.53 3.68 12.82
CA VAL A 267 -19.00 3.57 14.21
C VAL A 267 -18.85 4.91 14.93
N LEU A 268 -17.71 5.57 14.78
CA LEU A 268 -17.45 6.88 15.43
C LEU A 268 -18.41 7.95 14.91
N ALA A 269 -18.71 7.96 13.60
CA ALA A 269 -19.68 8.90 13.00
C ALA A 269 -21.06 8.69 13.64
N THR A 270 -21.45 7.43 13.84
CA THR A 270 -22.71 7.10 14.49
C THR A 270 -22.71 7.50 15.97
N GLU A 271 -21.62 7.21 16.70
CA GLU A 271 -21.47 7.56 18.12
C GLU A 271 -21.54 9.08 18.36
N GLN A 272 -21.00 9.87 17.42
CA GLN A 272 -20.95 11.33 17.51
C GLN A 272 -22.14 12.01 16.84
N GLU A 273 -23.11 11.24 16.37
CA GLU A 273 -24.31 11.75 15.65
C GLU A 273 -23.96 12.65 14.46
N LEU A 274 -22.80 12.36 13.79
CA LEU A 274 -22.40 13.12 12.64
C LEU A 274 -23.29 12.79 11.43
N SER A 275 -23.85 13.82 10.79
CA SER A 275 -24.58 13.59 9.55
C SER A 275 -23.61 13.15 8.45
N ILE A 276 -23.94 12.03 7.80
CA ILE A 276 -23.25 11.61 6.58
C ILE A 276 -23.82 12.32 5.34
N ASP A 277 -24.91 13.08 5.52
CA ASP A 277 -25.51 13.87 4.44
C ASP A 277 -24.66 15.13 4.20
N ALA A 278 -24.16 15.27 3.00
CA ALA A 278 -23.45 16.46 2.57
C ALA A 278 -24.42 17.37 1.79
N GLU A 279 -24.37 18.69 2.08
CA GLU A 279 -25.07 19.67 1.26
C GLU A 279 -24.38 19.69 -0.11
N HIS A 280 -25.13 19.33 -1.13
CA HIS A 280 -24.65 19.37 -2.51
C HIS A 280 -25.18 20.62 -3.20
N ALA A 281 -24.28 21.40 -3.78
CA ALA A 281 -24.64 22.53 -4.64
C ALA A 281 -24.33 22.13 -6.09
N ASN A 282 -25.33 22.20 -6.94
CA ASN A 282 -25.16 22.00 -8.37
C ASN A 282 -24.76 23.34 -9.01
N PHE A 283 -23.65 23.35 -9.67
CA PHE A 283 -23.15 24.53 -10.36
C PHE A 283 -23.28 24.33 -11.87
N TYR A 284 -23.85 25.29 -12.53
CA TYR A 284 -23.83 25.32 -13.99
C TYR A 284 -22.80 26.38 -14.41
N VAL A 285 -21.85 25.96 -15.19
CA VAL A 285 -20.82 26.86 -15.72
C VAL A 285 -21.19 27.16 -17.18
N LEU A 286 -21.44 28.42 -17.47
CA LEU A 286 -21.66 28.89 -18.83
C LEU A 286 -20.38 29.60 -19.27
N VAL A 287 -19.81 29.15 -20.37
CA VAL A 287 -18.60 29.74 -20.93
C VAL A 287 -19.01 30.56 -22.14
N PHE A 288 -18.56 31.83 -22.18
CA PHE A 288 -18.86 32.78 -23.25
C PHE A 288 -17.56 33.13 -23.97
N ASP A 289 -17.65 33.38 -25.26
CA ASP A 289 -16.51 33.80 -26.07
C ASP A 289 -16.07 35.22 -25.78
N ASN A 290 -16.97 36.05 -25.22
CA ASN A 290 -16.65 37.42 -24.87
C ASN A 290 -17.45 37.91 -23.66
N GLN A 291 -16.95 38.95 -23.03
CA GLN A 291 -17.53 39.54 -21.81
C GLN A 291 -18.94 40.13 -22.03
N ALA A 292 -19.20 40.70 -23.18
CA ALA A 292 -20.50 41.33 -23.45
C ALA A 292 -21.66 40.32 -23.40
N GLU A 293 -21.45 39.15 -23.94
CA GLU A 293 -22.42 38.02 -23.88
C GLU A 293 -22.66 37.55 -22.44
N ALA A 294 -21.60 37.52 -21.65
CA ALA A 294 -21.70 37.14 -20.24
C ALA A 294 -22.46 38.21 -19.44
N ASP A 295 -22.19 39.47 -19.70
CA ASP A 295 -22.86 40.63 -19.06
C ASP A 295 -24.35 40.69 -19.44
N ASP A 296 -24.70 40.42 -20.68
CA ASP A 296 -26.09 40.35 -21.16
C ASP A 296 -26.87 39.24 -20.43
N LEU A 297 -26.27 38.17 -20.27
CA LEU A 297 -26.91 37.07 -19.49
C LEU A 297 -27.03 37.40 -18.00
N UNK A 298 -26.14 37.83 -17.51
CA UNK A 298 -26.14 38.23 -16.14
C UNK A 298 -27.18 39.32 -15.89
N UNK A 299 -27.48 40.02 -16.78
CA UNK A 299 -28.52 40.99 -16.72
C UNK A 299 -29.87 40.35 -16.86
N UNK A 300 -29.87 39.48 -17.60
CA UNK A 300 -31.04 38.66 -17.80
C UNK A 300 -31.37 37.78 -16.61
N UNK A 301 -30.47 37.37 -16.12
CA UNK A 301 -30.65 36.54 -14.98
C UNK A 301 -31.04 37.34 -13.76
N UNK A 302 -30.59 38.37 -13.69
CA UNK A 302 -30.89 39.26 -12.60
C UNK A 302 -32.23 39.94 -12.76
N UNK A 303 -32.61 39.89 -13.77
CA UNK A 303 -33.94 40.36 -14.12
C UNK A 303 -35.01 39.28 -13.91
N UNK A 304 -34.61 38.37 -13.84
CA UNK A 304 -35.47 37.23 -13.70
C UNK A 304 -35.63 36.75 -12.23
N UNK A 305 -34.96 37.25 -11.57
CA UNK A 305 -35.04 36.92 -10.16
C UNK A 305 -35.93 37.83 -9.44
#